data_ba3978ce6a502cd858cc9e6765afc73a
#
_entry.id   ba3978ce6a502cd858cc9e6765afc73a
#
_cell.length_a   1.000
_cell.length_b   1.000
_cell.length_c   1.000
_cell.angle_alpha   90.00
_cell.angle_beta   90.00
_cell.angle_gamma   90.00
#
_symmetry.space_group_name_H-M   'P 1'
#
loop_
_entity.id
_entity.type
_entity.pdbx_description
1 polymer ?
#
loop_
_entity_poly.entity_id
_entity_poly.type
_entity_poly.pdbx_seq_one_letter_code
_entity_poly.pdbx_strand_id
1 'polypeptide(L)' 'MAIGIVKNFNKDKGFGFISMEGEDRDIFFHYSQIVQEGFKTVDPGQKVEFELVEGDRGLQAHQVVKITE' A
#
# COMPACT_ATOMS: atom_id res chain seq x y z
N MET A 1 2.64 3.33 -12.68
CA MET A 1 2.32 3.24 -11.24
C MET A 1 0.84 2.96 -11.08
N ALA A 2 0.49 2.12 -10.14
CA ALA A 2 -0.91 1.81 -9.85
C ALA A 2 -1.41 2.75 -8.76
N ILE A 3 -2.73 2.93 -8.71
CA ILE A 3 -3.37 3.77 -7.69
C ILE A 3 -4.40 2.91 -6.98
N GLY A 4 -4.40 2.98 -5.66
CA GLY A 4 -5.35 2.23 -4.84
C GLY A 4 -5.68 2.95 -3.55
N ILE A 5 -6.48 2.28 -2.73
CA ILE A 5 -6.92 2.79 -1.44
C ILE A 5 -6.45 1.83 -0.35
N VAL A 6 -5.87 2.37 0.71
CA VAL A 6 -5.44 1.55 1.84
C VAL A 6 -6.67 0.97 2.52
N LYS A 7 -6.73 -0.35 2.60
CA LYS A 7 -7.81 -1.08 3.25
C LYS A 7 -7.62 -1.12 4.75
N ASN A 8 -6.41 -1.46 5.17
CA ASN A 8 -6.04 -1.47 6.56
C ASN A 8 -4.52 -1.36 6.68
N PHE A 9 -4.05 -1.06 7.88
CA PHE A 9 -2.63 -1.00 8.16
C PHE A 9 -2.41 -1.33 9.63
N ASN A 10 -1.60 -2.36 9.89
CA ASN A 10 -1.27 -2.79 11.24
C ASN A 10 0.03 -2.11 11.65
N LYS A 11 -0.06 -1.08 12.49
CA LYS A 11 1.09 -0.30 12.91
C LYS A 11 2.07 -1.11 13.76
N ASP A 12 1.57 -2.09 14.49
CA ASP A 12 2.42 -2.90 15.36
C ASP A 12 3.29 -3.86 14.55
N LYS A 13 2.75 -4.44 13.50
CA LYS A 13 3.47 -5.37 12.65
C LYS A 13 4.09 -4.72 11.43
N GLY A 14 3.67 -3.51 11.10
CA GLY A 14 4.24 -2.74 10.00
C GLY A 14 3.82 -3.18 8.61
N PHE A 15 2.63 -3.74 8.47
CA PHE A 15 2.14 -4.13 7.14
C PHE A 15 0.66 -3.80 7.00
N GLY A 16 0.19 -3.81 5.76
CA GLY A 16 -1.21 -3.58 5.49
C GLY A 16 -1.59 -4.06 4.11
N PHE A 17 -2.81 -3.74 3.71
CA PHE A 17 -3.35 -4.14 2.42
C PHE A 17 -3.95 -2.94 1.70
N ILE A 18 -3.83 -2.97 0.39
CA ILE A 18 -4.37 -1.94 -0.51
C ILE A 18 -5.38 -2.62 -1.42
N SER A 19 -6.51 -1.96 -1.66
CA SER A 19 -7.45 -2.40 -2.69
C SER A 19 -7.30 -1.51 -3.90
N MET A 20 -7.41 -2.10 -5.09
CA MET A 20 -7.27 -1.40 -6.35
C MET A 20 -8.48 -1.67 -7.22
N GLU A 21 -8.96 -0.64 -7.91
CA GLU A 21 -10.09 -0.80 -8.83
C GLU A 21 -9.73 -1.77 -9.94
N GLY A 22 -10.63 -2.71 -10.20
CA GLY A 22 -10.40 -3.73 -11.20
C GLY A 22 -9.62 -4.93 -10.72
N GLU A 23 -9.22 -4.95 -9.45
CA GLU A 23 -8.47 -6.06 -8.85
C GLU A 23 -9.19 -6.57 -7.61
N ASP A 24 -9.60 -7.82 -7.62
CA ASP A 24 -10.32 -8.44 -6.50
C ASP A 24 -9.41 -8.86 -5.36
N ARG A 25 -8.13 -9.07 -5.64
CA ARG A 25 -7.18 -9.53 -4.63
C ARG A 25 -6.65 -8.36 -3.85
N ASP A 26 -6.39 -8.60 -2.55
CA ASP A 26 -5.74 -7.59 -1.73
C ASP A 26 -4.27 -7.50 -2.10
N ILE A 27 -3.73 -6.28 -2.03
CA ILE A 27 -2.33 -6.02 -2.37
C ILE A 27 -1.58 -5.76 -1.07
N PHE A 28 -0.65 -6.64 -0.73
CA PHE A 28 0.14 -6.53 0.49
C PHE A 28 1.21 -5.45 0.36
N PHE A 29 1.42 -4.69 1.41
CA PHE A 29 2.56 -3.77 1.48
C PHE A 29 3.13 -3.75 2.90
N HIS A 30 4.44 -3.50 2.97
CA HIS A 30 5.14 -3.38 4.24
C HIS A 30 5.55 -1.92 4.44
N TYR A 31 5.64 -1.47 5.70
CA TYR A 31 5.96 -0.07 5.97
C TYR A 31 7.29 0.35 5.34
N SER A 32 8.22 -0.58 5.17
CA SER A 32 9.50 -0.28 4.52
C SER A 32 9.35 0.17 3.08
N GLN A 33 8.20 -0.10 2.46
CA GLN A 33 7.92 0.30 1.08
C GLN A 33 7.18 1.64 1.00
N ILE A 34 6.86 2.23 2.13
CA ILE A 34 6.24 3.55 2.15
C ILE A 34 7.31 4.60 1.93
N VAL A 35 7.17 5.39 0.87
CA VAL A 35 8.11 6.46 0.56
C VAL A 35 7.59 7.74 1.19
N GLN A 36 8.14 8.08 2.36
CA GLN A 36 7.66 9.23 3.14
C GLN A 36 8.76 9.65 4.11
N GLU A 37 8.91 10.96 4.28
CA GLU A 37 9.81 11.48 5.31
C GLU A 37 9.13 11.38 6.67
N GLY A 38 9.91 11.06 7.70
CA GLY A 38 9.42 10.94 9.05
C GLY A 38 8.71 9.61 9.29
N PHE A 39 7.55 9.64 9.93
CA PHE A 39 6.79 8.44 10.21
C PHE A 39 6.24 7.82 8.94
N LYS A 40 6.61 6.57 8.70
CA LYS A 40 6.14 5.81 7.56
C LYS A 40 4.82 5.14 7.93
N THR A 41 3.74 5.86 7.79
CA THR A 41 2.42 5.35 8.15
C THR A 41 1.38 5.82 7.15
N VAL A 42 0.35 5.00 6.98
CA VAL A 42 -0.82 5.34 6.18
C VAL A 42 -2.07 4.98 6.98
N ASP A 43 -3.17 5.65 6.70
CA ASP A 43 -4.44 5.39 7.36
C ASP A 43 -5.40 4.67 6.41
N PRO A 44 -6.32 3.84 6.96
CA PRO A 44 -7.35 3.23 6.12
C PRO A 44 -8.15 4.30 5.38
N GLY A 45 -8.40 4.06 4.11
CA GLY A 45 -9.09 5.02 3.25
C GLY A 45 -8.16 5.99 2.52
N GLN A 46 -6.88 5.99 2.86
CA GLN A 46 -5.90 6.84 2.21
C GLN A 46 -5.66 6.38 0.78
N LYS A 47 -5.70 7.32 -0.16
CA LYS A 47 -5.37 7.05 -1.56
C LYS A 47 -3.85 7.05 -1.72
N VAL A 48 -3.34 6.04 -2.39
CA VAL A 48 -1.89 5.87 -2.57
C VAL A 48 -1.57 5.50 -4.01
N GLU A 49 -0.36 5.84 -4.43
CA GLU A 49 0.22 5.39 -5.68
C GLU A 49 1.37 4.45 -5.37
N PHE A 50 1.49 3.38 -6.12
CA PHE A 50 2.49 2.36 -5.83
C PHE A 50 2.88 1.60 -7.08
N GLU A 51 3.98 0.86 -6.98
CA GLU A 51 4.39 -0.08 -8.01
C GLU A 51 3.81 -1.44 -7.68
N LEU A 52 2.97 -1.96 -8.58
CA LEU A 52 2.36 -3.28 -8.40
C LEU A 52 3.35 -4.36 -8.83
N VAL A 53 3.63 -5.26 -7.90
CA VAL A 53 4.55 -6.37 -8.14
C VAL A 53 3.83 -7.67 -7.81
N GLU A 54 3.86 -8.62 -8.73
CA GLU A 54 3.31 -9.95 -8.48
C GLU A 54 4.46 -10.88 -8.09
N GLY A 55 4.41 -11.36 -6.86
CA GLY A 55 5.41 -12.27 -6.33
C GLY A 55 4.85 -13.65 -6.04
N ASP A 56 5.68 -14.51 -5.46
CA ASP A 56 5.31 -15.89 -5.15
C ASP A 56 4.16 -15.96 -4.16
N ARG A 57 4.00 -14.95 -3.32
CA ARG A 57 2.97 -14.90 -2.28
C ARG A 57 1.77 -14.06 -2.67
N GLY A 58 1.69 -13.64 -3.93
CA GLY A 58 0.61 -12.82 -4.43
C GLY A 58 1.05 -11.40 -4.77
N LEU A 59 0.09 -10.49 -4.76
CA LEU A 59 0.36 -9.11 -5.15
C LEU A 59 0.98 -8.31 -4.01
N GLN A 60 1.98 -7.51 -4.35
CA GLN A 60 2.67 -6.62 -3.40
C GLN A 60 2.76 -5.22 -3.98
N ALA A 61 2.74 -4.23 -3.09
CA ALA A 61 2.94 -2.84 -3.47
C ALA A 61 4.32 -2.39 -3.00
N HIS A 62 5.09 -1.82 -3.94
CA HIS A 62 6.40 -1.24 -3.66
C HIS A 62 6.35 0.25 -3.93
N GLN A 63 7.19 1.01 -3.27
CA GLN A 63 7.28 2.46 -3.44
C GLN A 63 5.92 3.13 -3.26
N VAL A 64 5.30 2.85 -2.13
CA VAL A 64 3.97 3.38 -1.80
C VAL A 64 4.08 4.85 -1.43
N VAL A 65 3.37 5.71 -2.15
CA VAL A 65 3.37 7.16 -1.95
C VAL A 65 1.94 7.62 -1.71
N LYS A 66 1.73 8.37 -0.64
CA LYS A 66 0.41 8.96 -0.37
C LYS A 66 0.09 9.99 -1.43
N ILE A 67 -1.14 9.95 -1.90
CA ILE A 67 -1.64 10.98 -2.81
C ILE A 67 -2.46 11.96 -1.98
N THR A 68 -1.98 13.21 -1.93
CA THR A 68 -2.70 14.28 -1.25
C THR A 68 -3.32 15.15 -2.32
N GLU A 69 -4.63 15.27 -2.26
CA GLU A 69 -5.39 16.12 -3.17
C GLU A 69 -5.98 17.31 -2.44
#